data_b35356316066297cd766e516f45c414c
#
_entry.id   b35356316066297cd766e516f45c414c
#
_cell.length_a   1.000
_cell.length_b   1.000
_cell.length_c   1.000
_cell.angle_alpha   90.00
_cell.angle_beta   90.00
_cell.angle_gamma   90.00
#
_symmetry.space_group_name_H-M   'P 1'
#
loop_
_entity.id
_entity.type
_entity.pdbx_description
1 polymer ?
#
loop_
_entity_poly.entity_id
_entity_poly.type
_entity_poly.pdbx_seq_one_letter_code
_entity_poly.pdbx_strand_id
1 'polypeptide(L)'
;MQEDTYKTIQESAEATYTEKRSKFIAIALPVRTLSEVKSLLEEYQKKYYDARHVCYAYMLGAERKDFRANDNGEPSGTAGKPILGQINSRELTDVLVIVVRYFGGIKLGTSGLIVAYRMAASLALDEAPVIEKTVDEDVAVAFEYPFMNDIMRIVKEESPEILEQSYDMDCLMRLRIRKSMMGKLRARLEKVETARILDE
;
A
#
# COMPACT_ATOMS: atom_id res chain seq x y z
N MET A 1 -13.15 16.68 5.49
CA MET A 1 -11.80 16.79 4.91
C MET A 1 -11.41 15.36 4.54
N GLN A 2 -11.12 15.08 3.29
CA GLN A 2 -10.50 13.79 2.95
C GLN A 2 -9.11 13.81 3.59
N GLU A 3 -8.86 12.89 4.50
CA GLU A 3 -7.52 12.70 5.04
C GLU A 3 -6.64 12.27 3.86
N ASP A 4 -5.61 13.06 3.58
CA ASP A 4 -4.63 12.79 2.53
C ASP A 4 -3.40 12.08 3.12
N THR A 5 -3.63 11.30 4.16
CA THR A 5 -2.66 10.40 4.77
C THR A 5 -3.20 8.97 4.84
N TYR A 6 -2.29 8.01 4.88
CA TYR A 6 -2.62 6.61 5.07
C TYR A 6 -1.52 5.91 5.87
N LYS A 7 -1.91 4.82 6.56
CA LYS A 7 -0.99 4.00 7.34
C LYS A 7 -0.55 2.78 6.56
N THR A 8 0.74 2.49 6.61
CA THR A 8 1.35 1.28 6.04
C THR A 8 2.44 0.77 6.95
N ILE A 9 3.05 -0.36 6.61
CA ILE A 9 4.23 -0.87 7.33
C ILE A 9 5.51 -0.44 6.61
N GLN A 10 6.56 -0.16 7.38
CA GLN A 10 7.84 0.31 6.83
C GLN A 10 8.67 -0.83 6.26
N GLU A 11 8.69 -1.96 6.95
CA GLU A 11 9.49 -3.14 6.63
C GLU A 11 8.72 -4.41 6.91
N SER A 12 9.23 -5.54 6.43
CA SER A 12 8.63 -6.85 6.64
C SER A 12 8.81 -7.33 8.09
N ALA A 13 7.82 -8.06 8.58
CA ALA A 13 7.88 -8.72 9.87
C ALA A 13 7.33 -10.14 9.77
N GLU A 14 7.84 -11.03 10.62
CA GLU A 14 7.43 -12.42 10.68
C GLU A 14 7.13 -12.81 12.14
N ALA A 15 6.05 -13.57 12.33
CA ALA A 15 5.70 -14.15 13.64
C ALA A 15 5.18 -15.57 13.48
N THR A 16 5.30 -16.35 14.53
CA THR A 16 4.78 -17.73 14.56
C THR A 16 3.75 -17.88 15.68
N TYR A 17 2.61 -18.48 15.33
CA TYR A 17 1.58 -18.87 16.28
C TYR A 17 1.40 -20.39 16.24
N THR A 18 1.20 -21.02 17.38
CA THR A 18 0.98 -22.48 17.48
C THR A 18 -0.31 -22.76 18.21
N GLU A 19 -1.16 -23.60 17.62
CA GLU A 19 -2.41 -24.06 18.21
C GLU A 19 -2.60 -25.55 17.95
N LYS A 20 -2.80 -26.33 19.02
CA LYS A 20 -2.99 -27.80 18.95
C LYS A 20 -1.96 -28.49 18.03
N ARG A 21 -0.68 -28.16 18.18
CA ARG A 21 0.47 -28.61 17.39
C ARG A 21 0.49 -28.12 15.94
N SER A 22 -0.56 -27.46 15.43
CA SER A 22 -0.48 -26.78 14.14
C SER A 22 0.36 -25.52 14.28
N LYS A 23 1.28 -25.31 13.31
CA LYS A 23 2.16 -24.13 13.27
C LYS A 23 1.66 -23.18 12.17
N PHE A 24 1.52 -21.91 12.52
CA PHE A 24 1.12 -20.83 11.64
C PHE A 24 2.27 -19.81 11.56
N ILE A 25 2.89 -19.68 10.41
CA ILE A 25 3.95 -18.70 10.16
C ILE A 25 3.31 -17.55 9.39
N ALA A 26 3.23 -16.39 10.02
CA ALA A 26 2.66 -15.19 9.43
C ALA A 26 3.76 -14.21 9.02
N ILE A 27 3.68 -13.68 7.80
CA ILE A 27 4.62 -12.74 7.23
C ILE A 27 3.82 -11.52 6.76
N ALA A 28 4.14 -10.34 7.32
CA ALA A 28 3.63 -9.05 6.87
C ALA A 28 4.67 -8.40 5.94
N LEU A 29 4.26 -7.96 4.76
CA LEU A 29 5.13 -7.47 3.70
C LEU A 29 4.60 -6.13 3.18
N PRO A 30 5.43 -5.06 3.09
CA PRO A 30 5.03 -3.85 2.41
C PRO A 30 4.98 -4.11 0.89
N VAL A 31 3.91 -3.68 0.25
CA VAL A 31 3.67 -3.81 -1.19
C VAL A 31 2.98 -2.55 -1.71
N ARG A 32 3.12 -2.24 -3.01
CA ARG A 32 2.47 -1.08 -3.62
C ARG A 32 1.62 -1.44 -4.82
N THR A 33 1.91 -2.56 -5.45
CA THR A 33 1.28 -2.97 -6.70
C THR A 33 0.82 -4.41 -6.66
N LEU A 34 -0.18 -4.73 -7.47
CA LEU A 34 -0.63 -6.12 -7.64
C LEU A 34 0.47 -7.02 -8.23
N SER A 35 1.39 -6.46 -9.02
CA SER A 35 2.55 -7.19 -9.56
C SER A 35 3.49 -7.65 -8.46
N GLU A 36 3.82 -6.76 -7.50
CA GLU A 36 4.63 -7.11 -6.31
C GLU A 36 3.95 -8.19 -5.48
N VAL A 37 2.63 -8.05 -5.24
CA VAL A 37 1.84 -9.08 -4.52
C VAL A 37 1.98 -10.44 -5.19
N LYS A 38 1.81 -10.52 -6.52
CA LYS A 38 1.92 -11.79 -7.27
C LYS A 38 3.32 -12.38 -7.16
N SER A 39 4.36 -11.57 -7.35
CA SER A 39 5.76 -12.03 -7.26
C SER A 39 6.10 -12.57 -5.88
N LEU A 40 5.69 -11.88 -4.82
CA LEU A 40 5.90 -12.33 -3.45
C LEU A 40 5.12 -13.62 -3.13
N LEU A 41 3.87 -13.73 -3.59
CA LEU A 41 3.09 -14.96 -3.41
C LEU A 41 3.77 -16.16 -4.08
N GLU A 42 4.31 -16.00 -5.29
CA GLU A 42 5.05 -17.06 -5.98
C GLU A 42 6.34 -17.43 -5.22
N GLU A 43 7.06 -16.43 -4.71
CA GLU A 43 8.28 -16.63 -3.90
C GLU A 43 7.98 -17.43 -2.63
N TYR A 44 6.97 -17.02 -1.87
CA TYR A 44 6.61 -17.67 -0.61
C TYR A 44 5.97 -19.04 -0.82
N GLN A 45 5.23 -19.27 -1.89
CA GLN A 45 4.74 -20.61 -2.28
C GLN A 45 5.90 -21.55 -2.62
N LYS A 46 6.95 -21.07 -3.29
CA LYS A 46 8.17 -21.85 -3.54
C LYS A 46 8.96 -22.11 -2.26
N LYS A 47 9.11 -21.08 -1.40
CA LYS A 47 9.82 -21.18 -0.11
C LYS A 47 9.17 -22.21 0.82
N TYR A 48 7.84 -22.27 0.84
CA TYR A 48 7.04 -23.16 1.69
C TYR A 48 6.32 -24.23 0.85
N TYR A 49 7.02 -24.80 -0.12
CA TYR A 49 6.44 -25.77 -1.08
C TYR A 49 5.85 -27.05 -0.41
N ASP A 50 6.31 -27.37 0.78
CA ASP A 50 5.85 -28.51 1.59
C ASP A 50 4.66 -28.15 2.50
N ALA A 51 4.28 -26.89 2.58
CA ALA A 51 3.11 -26.46 3.30
C ALA A 51 1.83 -26.69 2.49
N ARG A 52 0.81 -27.23 3.14
CA ARG A 52 -0.48 -27.52 2.49
C ARG A 52 -1.30 -26.25 2.23
N HIS A 53 -1.15 -25.23 3.07
CA HIS A 53 -1.92 -23.99 3.01
C HIS A 53 -1.00 -22.77 3.14
N VAL A 54 -1.03 -21.91 2.12
CA VAL A 54 -0.37 -20.60 2.07
C VAL A 54 -1.46 -19.56 1.83
N CYS A 55 -2.17 -19.23 2.93
CA CYS A 55 -3.30 -18.32 2.88
C CYS A 55 -2.80 -16.87 2.93
N TYR A 56 -3.56 -15.93 2.37
CA TYR A 56 -3.14 -14.54 2.35
C TYR A 56 -4.30 -13.55 2.27
N ALA A 57 -4.02 -12.31 2.61
CA ALA A 57 -4.81 -11.16 2.25
C ALA A 57 -3.91 -9.96 1.96
N TYR A 58 -4.36 -9.09 1.07
CA TYR A 58 -3.71 -7.80 0.81
C TYR A 58 -4.71 -6.65 0.77
N MET A 59 -4.21 -5.46 0.97
CA MET A 59 -4.89 -4.19 0.80
C MET A 59 -3.93 -3.22 0.09
N LEU A 60 -4.39 -2.57 -0.99
CA LEU A 60 -3.60 -1.64 -1.80
C LEU A 60 -4.28 -0.28 -1.94
N GLY A 61 -3.43 0.74 -2.08
CA GLY A 61 -3.83 2.13 -2.33
C GLY A 61 -4.40 2.85 -1.11
N ALA A 62 -4.23 4.16 -1.07
CA ALA A 62 -4.68 5.00 0.04
C ALA A 62 -6.20 4.93 0.29
N GLU A 63 -6.99 4.72 -0.77
CA GLU A 63 -8.45 4.58 -0.68
C GLU A 63 -8.91 3.20 -0.21
N ARG A 64 -8.00 2.22 -0.11
CA ARG A 64 -8.26 0.85 0.36
C ARG A 64 -9.39 0.15 -0.40
N LYS A 65 -9.49 0.38 -1.71
CA LYS A 65 -10.52 -0.22 -2.58
C LYS A 65 -10.05 -1.50 -3.26
N ASP A 66 -8.74 -1.69 -3.42
CA ASP A 66 -8.15 -2.88 -4.01
C ASP A 66 -7.66 -3.82 -2.91
N PHE A 67 -8.40 -4.89 -2.69
CA PHE A 67 -8.09 -5.89 -1.68
C PHE A 67 -8.51 -7.29 -2.12
N ARG A 68 -7.87 -8.29 -1.53
CA ARG A 68 -8.24 -9.69 -1.71
C ARG A 68 -7.91 -10.52 -0.48
N ALA A 69 -8.73 -11.54 -0.25
CA ALA A 69 -8.51 -12.58 0.75
C ALA A 69 -8.56 -13.96 0.08
N ASN A 70 -7.68 -14.88 0.48
CA ASN A 70 -7.59 -16.22 -0.10
C ASN A 70 -7.33 -17.27 0.97
N ASP A 71 -8.17 -18.30 0.98
CA ASP A 71 -8.11 -19.40 1.96
C ASP A 71 -7.16 -20.53 1.56
N ASN A 72 -6.71 -20.59 0.31
CA ASN A 72 -5.77 -21.57 -0.23
C ASN A 72 -6.01 -23.03 0.27
N GLY A 73 -7.21 -23.53 0.02
CA GLY A 73 -7.63 -24.90 0.39
C GLY A 73 -8.08 -25.10 1.82
N GLU A 74 -8.04 -24.08 2.69
CA GLU A 74 -8.77 -24.11 3.96
C GLU A 74 -10.28 -23.94 3.72
N PRO A 75 -11.15 -24.31 4.66
CA PRO A 75 -12.58 -24.07 4.54
C PRO A 75 -12.90 -22.58 4.29
N SER A 76 -13.86 -22.31 3.42
CA SER A 76 -14.19 -20.95 3.00
C SER A 76 -14.39 -19.97 4.17
N GLY A 77 -13.66 -18.85 4.14
CA GLY A 77 -13.76 -17.78 5.11
C GLY A 77 -13.02 -18.04 6.44
N THR A 78 -12.26 -19.13 6.56
CA THR A 78 -11.58 -19.49 7.80
C THR A 78 -10.14 -18.96 7.92
N ALA A 79 -9.55 -18.52 6.81
CA ALA A 79 -8.17 -18.03 6.76
C ALA A 79 -8.06 -16.62 6.18
N GLY A 80 -8.37 -16.44 4.91
CA GLY A 80 -8.18 -15.16 4.23
C GLY A 80 -8.98 -14.00 4.84
N LYS A 81 -10.25 -14.22 5.19
CA LYS A 81 -11.07 -13.19 5.84
C LYS A 81 -10.56 -12.79 7.23
N PRO A 82 -10.18 -13.72 8.14
CA PRO A 82 -9.54 -13.38 9.41
C PRO A 82 -8.24 -12.58 9.24
N ILE A 83 -7.41 -12.90 8.22
CA ILE A 83 -6.18 -12.15 7.91
C ILE A 83 -6.55 -10.72 7.46
N LEU A 84 -7.46 -10.58 6.50
CA LEU A 84 -7.94 -9.27 6.03
C LEU A 84 -8.54 -8.44 7.16
N GLY A 85 -9.26 -9.07 8.09
CA GLY A 85 -9.81 -8.43 9.27
C GLY A 85 -8.75 -7.77 10.14
N GLN A 86 -7.54 -8.36 10.24
CA GLN A 86 -6.44 -7.77 11.00
C GLN A 86 -5.80 -6.57 10.29
N ILE A 87 -5.72 -6.60 8.96
CA ILE A 87 -5.30 -5.45 8.16
C ILE A 87 -6.30 -4.30 8.35
N ASN A 88 -7.61 -4.61 8.27
CA ASN A 88 -8.68 -3.62 8.40
C ASN A 88 -8.74 -2.99 9.80
N SER A 89 -8.60 -3.78 10.86
CA SER A 89 -8.68 -3.28 12.24
C SER A 89 -7.56 -2.30 12.59
N ARG A 90 -6.45 -2.31 11.84
CA ARG A 90 -5.32 -1.40 11.99
C ARG A 90 -5.33 -0.27 10.96
N GLU A 91 -6.34 -0.23 10.07
CA GLU A 91 -6.47 0.74 8.98
C GLU A 91 -5.24 0.78 8.04
N LEU A 92 -4.53 -0.36 7.92
CA LEU A 92 -3.35 -0.47 7.07
C LEU A 92 -3.74 -0.64 5.61
N THR A 93 -2.91 -0.09 4.73
CA THR A 93 -2.93 -0.32 3.28
C THR A 93 -1.50 -0.50 2.76
N ASP A 94 -1.37 -0.83 1.47
CA ASP A 94 -0.08 -1.17 0.85
C ASP A 94 0.64 -2.29 1.62
N VAL A 95 -0.11 -3.31 2.00
CA VAL A 95 0.35 -4.45 2.80
C VAL A 95 -0.19 -5.78 2.27
N LEU A 96 0.68 -6.78 2.25
CA LEU A 96 0.35 -8.19 2.04
C LEU A 96 0.67 -8.95 3.33
N VAL A 97 -0.28 -9.76 3.79
CA VAL A 97 -0.05 -10.70 4.91
C VAL A 97 -0.26 -12.11 4.40
N ILE A 98 0.79 -12.94 4.52
CA ILE A 98 0.78 -14.35 4.18
C ILE A 98 0.81 -15.15 5.48
N VAL A 99 -0.02 -16.19 5.58
CA VAL A 99 0.02 -17.12 6.71
C VAL A 99 0.13 -18.54 6.17
N VAL A 100 1.27 -19.17 6.48
CA VAL A 100 1.60 -20.54 6.11
C VAL A 100 1.22 -21.47 7.26
N ARG A 101 0.47 -22.53 6.99
CA ARG A 101 0.08 -23.49 8.00
C ARG A 101 0.68 -24.88 7.77
N TYR A 102 1.28 -25.40 8.84
CA TYR A 102 1.65 -26.81 8.97
C TYR A 102 0.71 -27.50 9.96
N PHE A 103 0.03 -28.56 9.49
CA PHE A 103 -0.92 -29.31 10.30
C PHE A 103 -0.22 -30.14 11.39
N GLY A 104 -0.69 -30.03 12.63
CA GLY A 104 -0.10 -30.71 13.79
C GLY A 104 -0.76 -32.03 14.20
N GLY A 105 -1.59 -32.63 13.32
CA GLY A 105 -2.28 -33.90 13.58
C GLY A 105 -3.62 -33.76 14.30
N ILE A 106 -3.94 -32.60 14.85
CA ILE A 106 -5.20 -32.34 15.57
C ILE A 106 -6.04 -31.32 14.79
N LYS A 107 -7.27 -31.66 14.47
CA LYS A 107 -8.19 -30.76 13.77
C LYS A 107 -8.62 -29.61 14.70
N LEU A 108 -8.53 -28.36 14.18
CA LEU A 108 -8.95 -27.17 14.91
C LEU A 108 -10.46 -26.90 14.79
N GLY A 109 -11.09 -27.38 13.72
CA GLY A 109 -12.42 -26.97 13.30
C GLY A 109 -12.43 -25.56 12.68
N THR A 110 -13.56 -25.13 12.12
CA THR A 110 -13.69 -23.84 11.44
C THR A 110 -13.46 -22.65 12.40
N SER A 111 -14.05 -22.69 13.59
CA SER A 111 -13.87 -21.66 14.61
C SER A 111 -12.42 -21.56 15.11
N GLY A 112 -11.76 -22.70 15.31
CA GLY A 112 -10.35 -22.74 15.72
C GLY A 112 -9.42 -22.20 14.63
N LEU A 113 -9.69 -22.49 13.35
CA LEU A 113 -8.95 -21.95 12.23
C LEU A 113 -9.08 -20.42 12.12
N ILE A 114 -10.29 -19.90 12.25
CA ILE A 114 -10.53 -18.45 12.24
C ILE A 114 -9.71 -17.75 13.33
N VAL A 115 -9.71 -18.28 14.53
CA VAL A 115 -8.93 -17.71 15.64
C VAL A 115 -7.44 -17.81 15.36
N ALA A 116 -6.94 -18.96 14.90
CA ALA A 116 -5.52 -19.19 14.65
C ALA A 116 -4.96 -18.28 13.55
N TYR A 117 -5.66 -18.15 12.41
CA TYR A 117 -5.24 -17.24 11.33
C TYR A 117 -5.30 -15.77 11.75
N ARG A 118 -6.31 -15.38 12.53
CA ARG A 118 -6.40 -14.05 13.13
C ARG A 118 -5.23 -13.75 14.05
N MET A 119 -4.92 -14.66 14.97
CA MET A 119 -3.82 -14.49 15.93
C MET A 119 -2.47 -14.43 15.24
N ALA A 120 -2.21 -15.31 14.28
CA ALA A 120 -0.97 -15.32 13.53
C ALA A 120 -0.76 -14.00 12.78
N ALA A 121 -1.77 -13.54 12.04
CA ALA A 121 -1.72 -12.27 11.31
C ALA A 121 -1.55 -11.07 12.26
N SER A 122 -2.26 -11.08 13.41
CA SER A 122 -2.10 -10.05 14.46
C SER A 122 -0.66 -9.94 14.92
N LEU A 123 -0.05 -11.05 15.28
CA LEU A 123 1.33 -11.07 15.79
C LEU A 123 2.33 -10.52 14.78
N ALA A 124 2.23 -10.91 13.50
CA ALA A 124 3.13 -10.39 12.47
C ALA A 124 2.94 -8.88 12.24
N LEU A 125 1.70 -8.40 12.24
CA LEU A 125 1.40 -6.98 12.10
C LEU A 125 1.79 -6.15 13.33
N ASP A 126 1.79 -6.73 14.53
CA ASP A 126 2.23 -6.07 15.76
C ASP A 126 3.75 -5.89 15.80
N GLU A 127 4.50 -6.80 15.15
CA GLU A 127 5.96 -6.69 14.99
C GLU A 127 6.38 -5.73 13.87
N ALA A 128 5.48 -5.41 12.92
CA ALA A 128 5.78 -4.55 11.80
C ALA A 128 5.73 -3.06 12.19
N PRO A 129 6.80 -2.27 11.97
CA PRO A 129 6.77 -0.84 12.22
C PRO A 129 5.75 -0.12 11.33
N VAL A 130 4.76 0.51 11.93
CA VAL A 130 3.73 1.29 11.21
C VAL A 130 4.23 2.70 10.97
N ILE A 131 4.06 3.17 9.73
CA ILE A 131 4.35 4.55 9.33
C ILE A 131 3.13 5.18 8.68
N GLU A 132 3.02 6.51 8.80
CA GLU A 132 2.04 7.31 8.07
C GLU A 132 2.70 7.93 6.84
N LYS A 133 2.03 7.86 5.70
CA LYS A 133 2.45 8.48 4.43
C LYS A 133 1.38 9.46 3.96
N THR A 134 1.80 10.44 3.15
CA THR A 134 0.90 11.34 2.44
C THR A 134 0.43 10.75 1.13
N VAL A 135 -0.76 11.15 0.70
CA VAL A 135 -1.25 10.94 -0.66
C VAL A 135 -0.80 12.14 -1.47
N ASP A 136 0.08 11.91 -2.43
CA ASP A 136 0.58 12.94 -3.33
C ASP A 136 -0.10 12.83 -4.70
N GLU A 137 -0.21 13.96 -5.38
CA GLU A 137 -0.74 14.07 -6.74
C GLU A 137 0.27 14.80 -7.63
N ASP A 138 0.28 14.45 -8.90
CA ASP A 138 1.13 15.07 -9.90
C ASP A 138 0.33 16.10 -10.71
N VAL A 139 1.01 17.14 -11.17
CA VAL A 139 0.50 18.12 -12.12
C VAL A 139 1.58 18.48 -13.12
N ALA A 140 1.24 18.51 -14.39
CA ALA A 140 2.10 19.03 -15.45
C ALA A 140 1.63 20.42 -15.87
N VAL A 141 2.57 21.36 -16.03
CA VAL A 141 2.32 22.72 -16.48
C VAL A 141 3.23 23.06 -17.65
N ALA A 142 2.66 23.52 -18.76
CA ALA A 142 3.37 24.10 -19.89
C ALA A 142 3.25 25.64 -19.84
N PHE A 143 4.33 26.34 -20.16
CA PHE A 143 4.36 27.81 -20.12
C PHE A 143 5.47 28.36 -21.03
N GLU A 144 5.36 29.62 -21.40
CA GLU A 144 6.39 30.29 -22.21
C GLU A 144 7.56 30.77 -21.33
N TYR A 145 8.78 30.71 -21.85
CA TYR A 145 10.02 31.03 -21.13
C TYR A 145 10.03 32.40 -20.39
N PRO A 146 9.47 33.51 -20.93
CA PRO A 146 9.41 34.78 -20.22
C PRO A 146 8.72 34.70 -18.84
N PHE A 147 7.82 33.74 -18.64
CA PHE A 147 7.07 33.56 -17.39
C PHE A 147 7.75 32.58 -16.39
N MET A 148 8.96 32.11 -16.71
CA MET A 148 9.74 31.21 -15.86
C MET A 148 9.86 31.71 -14.41
N ASN A 149 10.15 33.01 -14.22
CA ASN A 149 10.33 33.57 -12.88
C ASN A 149 9.04 33.52 -12.06
N ASP A 150 7.87 33.69 -12.69
CA ASP A 150 6.58 33.62 -12.00
C ASP A 150 6.26 32.19 -11.59
N ILE A 151 6.49 31.21 -12.46
CA ILE A 151 6.35 29.78 -12.16
C ILE A 151 7.32 29.37 -11.04
N MET A 152 8.61 29.74 -11.12
CA MET A 152 9.61 29.41 -10.11
C MET A 152 9.32 30.05 -8.74
N ARG A 153 8.72 31.25 -8.72
CA ARG A 153 8.25 31.86 -7.48
C ARG A 153 7.16 31.00 -6.82
N ILE A 154 6.17 30.54 -7.59
CA ILE A 154 5.09 29.68 -7.10
C ILE A 154 5.68 28.36 -6.59
N VAL A 155 6.57 27.72 -7.36
CA VAL A 155 7.26 26.49 -6.96
C VAL A 155 8.03 26.67 -5.64
N LYS A 156 8.76 27.78 -5.49
CA LYS A 156 9.48 28.08 -4.25
C LYS A 156 8.55 28.28 -3.04
N GLU A 157 7.41 28.95 -3.22
CA GLU A 157 6.48 29.25 -2.13
C GLU A 157 5.62 28.06 -1.74
N GLU A 158 5.16 27.22 -2.69
CA GLU A 158 4.35 26.03 -2.42
C GLU A 158 5.20 24.77 -2.18
N SER A 159 6.48 24.80 -2.56
CA SER A 159 7.48 23.76 -2.33
C SER A 159 7.07 22.35 -2.84
N PRO A 160 6.50 22.21 -4.05
CA PRO A 160 6.30 20.88 -4.64
C PRO A 160 7.64 20.23 -4.98
N GLU A 161 7.65 18.90 -5.06
CA GLU A 161 8.74 18.17 -5.66
C GLU A 161 8.73 18.35 -7.19
N ILE A 162 9.86 18.70 -7.78
CA ILE A 162 10.00 18.81 -9.23
C ILE A 162 10.42 17.43 -9.75
N LEU A 163 9.51 16.76 -10.48
CA LEU A 163 9.76 15.43 -11.05
C LEU A 163 10.50 15.54 -12.39
N GLU A 164 10.11 16.52 -13.20
CA GLU A 164 10.64 16.74 -14.54
C GLU A 164 10.59 18.21 -14.88
N GLN A 165 11.57 18.68 -15.65
CA GLN A 165 11.59 20.02 -16.21
C GLN A 165 12.30 20.02 -17.57
N SER A 166 11.71 20.70 -18.53
CA SER A 166 12.24 20.88 -19.89
C SER A 166 12.10 22.35 -20.29
N TYR A 167 13.12 22.87 -20.95
CA TYR A 167 13.25 24.29 -21.30
C TYR A 167 13.52 24.45 -22.80
N ASP A 168 12.65 23.88 -23.63
CA ASP A 168 12.67 24.08 -25.07
C ASP A 168 11.88 25.34 -25.48
N MET A 169 11.33 25.37 -26.70
CA MET A 169 10.50 26.48 -27.14
C MET A 169 9.25 26.69 -26.27
N ASP A 170 8.66 25.60 -25.79
CA ASP A 170 7.68 25.56 -24.71
C ASP A 170 8.32 24.92 -23.47
N CYS A 171 8.30 25.63 -22.35
CA CYS A 171 8.77 25.08 -21.08
C CYS A 171 7.72 24.12 -20.51
N LEU A 172 8.16 22.98 -20.02
CA LEU A 172 7.34 21.99 -19.35
C LEU A 172 7.89 21.71 -17.95
N MET A 173 7.01 21.65 -16.96
CA MET A 173 7.38 21.26 -15.61
C MET A 173 6.35 20.28 -15.05
N ARG A 174 6.81 19.14 -14.52
CA ARG A 174 5.98 18.17 -13.79
C ARG A 174 6.28 18.27 -12.32
N LEU A 175 5.24 18.50 -11.53
CA LEU A 175 5.33 18.78 -10.09
C LEU A 175 4.51 17.77 -9.32
N ARG A 176 5.01 17.33 -8.18
CA ARG A 176 4.31 16.50 -7.21
C ARG A 176 4.11 17.23 -5.91
N ILE A 177 2.91 17.19 -5.39
CA ILE A 177 2.58 17.81 -4.11
C ILE A 177 1.49 17.01 -3.40
N ARG A 178 1.45 17.13 -2.08
CA ARG A 178 0.41 16.56 -1.25
C ARG A 178 -0.99 16.93 -1.77
N LYS A 179 -1.88 15.94 -1.88
CA LYS A 179 -3.23 16.05 -2.45
C LYS A 179 -4.01 17.24 -1.90
N SER A 180 -3.98 17.47 -0.58
CA SER A 180 -4.67 18.62 0.05
C SER A 180 -4.15 19.99 -0.42
N MET A 181 -2.93 20.06 -0.95
CA MET A 181 -2.31 21.29 -1.43
C MET A 181 -2.44 21.48 -2.95
N MET A 182 -2.81 20.43 -3.68
CA MET A 182 -2.90 20.43 -5.16
C MET A 182 -3.83 21.53 -5.68
N GLY A 183 -5.01 21.69 -5.09
CA GLY A 183 -5.97 22.72 -5.51
C GLY A 183 -5.41 24.15 -5.41
N LYS A 184 -4.63 24.43 -4.37
CA LYS A 184 -3.97 25.72 -4.20
C LYS A 184 -2.87 25.93 -5.23
N LEU A 185 -2.05 24.90 -5.48
CA LEU A 185 -0.98 24.95 -6.47
C LEU A 185 -1.54 25.19 -7.87
N ARG A 186 -2.52 24.40 -8.31
CA ARG A 186 -3.19 24.57 -9.61
C ARG A 186 -3.76 25.97 -9.79
N ALA A 187 -4.52 26.47 -8.82
CA ALA A 187 -5.13 27.82 -8.87
C ALA A 187 -4.09 28.95 -8.96
N ARG A 188 -2.88 28.74 -8.46
CA ARG A 188 -1.78 29.71 -8.59
C ARG A 188 -1.10 29.62 -9.96
N LEU A 189 -0.84 28.41 -10.46
CA LEU A 189 -0.23 28.18 -11.77
C LEU A 189 -1.13 28.74 -12.89
N GLU A 190 -2.43 28.50 -12.83
CA GLU A 190 -3.42 29.00 -13.81
C GLU A 190 -3.52 30.52 -13.90
N LYS A 191 -3.05 31.25 -12.89
CA LYS A 191 -2.99 32.73 -12.92
C LYS A 191 -1.83 33.29 -13.72
N VAL A 192 -0.85 32.47 -14.06
CA VAL A 192 0.27 32.88 -14.91
C VAL A 192 -0.23 32.91 -16.37
N GLU A 193 -0.06 34.01 -17.07
CA GLU A 193 -0.73 34.35 -18.33
C GLU A 193 -0.64 33.27 -19.42
N THR A 194 0.51 32.60 -19.55
CA THR A 194 0.71 31.56 -20.59
C THR A 194 0.69 30.15 -20.05
N ALA A 195 0.50 29.99 -18.72
CA ALA A 195 0.52 28.67 -18.11
C ALA A 195 -0.73 27.85 -18.48
N ARG A 196 -0.51 26.63 -18.89
CA ARG A 196 -1.55 25.64 -19.21
C ARG A 196 -1.31 24.38 -18.39
N ILE A 197 -2.27 24.00 -17.57
CA ILE A 197 -2.26 22.71 -16.90
C ILE A 197 -2.53 21.64 -17.95
N LEU A 198 -1.69 20.62 -17.99
CA LEU A 198 -1.86 19.45 -18.85
C LEU A 198 -2.49 18.35 -17.99
N ASP A 199 -3.73 18.00 -18.28
CA ASP A 199 -4.39 16.84 -17.71
C ASP A 199 -3.88 15.58 -18.43
N GLU A 200 -3.38 14.61 -17.68
CA GLU A 200 -2.95 13.29 -18.19
C GLU A 200 -4.13 12.35 -18.37
#